data_5ef0d20a7dfb97b353c975b3a62a7e11
#
_entry.id   5ef0d20a7dfb97b353c975b3a62a7e11
#
_cell.length_a   1.000
_cell.length_b   1.000
_cell.length_c   1.000
_cell.angle_alpha   90.00
_cell.angle_beta   90.00
_cell.angle_gamma   90.00
#
_symmetry.space_group_name_H-M   'P 1'
#
loop_
_entity.id
_entity.type
_entity.pdbx_description
1 polymer ?
#
loop_
_entity_poly.entity_id
_entity_poly.type
_entity_poly.pdbx_seq_one_letter_code
_entity_poly.pdbx_strand_id
1 'polypeptide(L)'
;MLPVLNPVEDAVTAGGAMARSGADAIDASAPSTHARAAAAASGDLPTLLACFLHFDLSFMLWVLFGALGIFIAESAGLTASQKGLLVAIPLLSGSLLRVPAGWLSDRLGGKRVGVMLLAGLYVPLTLGWLAGGSWSTLLLAGLMLGSAGASFAVALPLASRWYPPERQGLAMGIAAAGNSGTVITNLLAPRLAVAIGWQNVLGVAMIPLTLVLLAFVWLAKDHPARPARRSIPQTFAAVAHRDLWWFCLFYSVTFGGYVGLTSFLPLFLRDQYGMATLTAGQATALVALMGSASRPFGGYLADRVGGVRMLLVALAGIGVTYGLASRLPPASLMLGLLFVGMACLGLGNGAVFQLVPQRFRQEIGIVTGIVGAIGGLGGFFLPTLLGFVKQSTGSFSSAFVVLALVALGAAVSLRALSVGDGGWRRAWR
;
A
#
# COMPACT_ATOMS: atom_id res chain seq x y z
N MET A 1 -28.30 34.57 63.54
CA MET A 1 -29.64 34.64 62.94
C MET A 1 -29.97 33.34 62.28
N LEU A 2 -31.11 32.78 62.60
CA LEU A 2 -31.55 31.39 62.42
C LEU A 2 -31.63 30.87 60.98
N PRO A 3 -31.53 29.54 60.75
CA PRO A 3 -31.73 28.90 59.48
C PRO A 3 -33.21 28.66 59.17
N VAL A 4 -33.55 28.73 57.88
CA VAL A 4 -34.92 28.41 57.40
C VAL A 4 -34.88 26.95 56.91
N LEU A 5 -35.69 26.12 57.58
CA LEU A 5 -36.03 24.71 57.28
C LEU A 5 -36.92 24.66 56.03
N ASN A 6 -36.70 23.71 55.18
CA ASN A 6 -37.58 23.32 54.08
C ASN A 6 -38.15 21.92 54.35
N PRO A 7 -39.48 21.72 54.47
CA PRO A 7 -40.09 20.42 54.67
C PRO A 7 -40.77 19.97 53.38
N VAL A 8 -40.17 18.91 52.71
CA VAL A 8 -40.93 17.92 51.90
C VAL A 8 -40.13 16.65 51.89
N GLU A 9 -40.23 15.88 52.97
CA GLU A 9 -40.05 14.44 52.99
C GLU A 9 -41.30 13.89 53.68
N ASP A 10 -41.72 12.71 53.25
CA ASP A 10 -42.84 11.87 53.69
C ASP A 10 -44.11 11.99 52.84
N ALA A 11 -44.15 11.18 51.80
CA ALA A 11 -45.26 10.34 51.38
C ALA A 11 -44.89 9.56 50.12
N VAL A 12 -44.56 8.31 50.20
CA VAL A 12 -45.05 7.18 49.41
C VAL A 12 -44.21 5.95 49.77
N THR A 13 -44.52 5.36 50.89
CA THR A 13 -44.30 3.94 51.16
C THR A 13 -45.66 3.29 51.29
N ALA A 14 -46.12 2.59 50.27
CA ALA A 14 -46.99 1.43 50.29
C ALA A 14 -47.65 1.22 48.92
N GLY A 15 -47.32 0.14 48.26
CA GLY A 15 -48.10 -0.34 47.11
C GLY A 15 -47.27 -0.85 45.95
N GLY A 16 -46.95 -2.17 45.95
CA GLY A 16 -46.46 -2.74 44.70
C GLY A 16 -45.51 -3.92 44.81
N ALA A 17 -45.71 -4.79 45.79
CA ALA A 17 -45.16 -6.13 45.74
C ALA A 17 -46.18 -7.06 45.05
N MET A 18 -46.07 -7.22 43.73
CA MET A 18 -46.52 -8.42 42.99
C MET A 18 -46.25 -8.18 41.47
N ALA A 19 -45.69 -9.24 40.84
CA ALA A 19 -45.53 -9.38 39.42
C ALA A 19 -44.21 -8.84 38.78
N ARG A 20 -43.09 -9.49 39.05
CA ARG A 20 -41.99 -9.68 38.07
C ARG A 20 -41.25 -11.00 38.34
N SER A 21 -41.95 -12.09 38.05
CA SER A 21 -41.34 -13.42 37.90
C SER A 21 -41.47 -13.79 36.42
N GLY A 22 -40.35 -13.91 35.74
CA GLY A 22 -40.33 -14.55 34.42
C GLY A 22 -39.94 -13.63 33.29
N ALA A 23 -38.67 -13.23 33.17
CA ALA A 23 -37.94 -12.97 31.92
C ALA A 23 -36.59 -12.32 32.25
N ASP A 24 -35.62 -13.10 32.70
CA ASP A 24 -34.19 -12.75 32.60
C ASP A 24 -33.34 -13.96 32.98
N ALA A 25 -33.55 -15.06 32.25
CA ALA A 25 -32.53 -16.07 32.08
C ALA A 25 -31.56 -15.50 31.02
N ILE A 26 -30.81 -14.45 31.38
CA ILE A 26 -29.65 -13.99 30.59
C ILE A 26 -28.68 -15.16 30.61
N ASP A 27 -28.45 -15.69 29.40
CA ASP A 27 -27.44 -16.69 29.10
C ASP A 27 -26.09 -16.27 29.72
N ALA A 28 -25.76 -16.80 30.89
CA ALA A 28 -24.55 -16.48 31.66
C ALA A 28 -23.27 -16.98 31.01
N SER A 29 -23.38 -17.57 29.81
CA SER A 29 -22.23 -18.08 29.01
C SER A 29 -21.67 -17.06 28.00
N ALA A 30 -22.37 -15.96 27.71
CA ALA A 30 -21.85 -14.94 26.78
C ALA A 30 -20.93 -13.97 27.54
N PRO A 31 -19.64 -13.89 27.18
CA PRO A 31 -18.73 -12.94 27.84
C PRO A 31 -19.24 -11.52 27.70
N SER A 32 -19.19 -10.76 28.80
CA SER A 32 -19.63 -9.35 28.83
C SER A 32 -18.98 -8.53 27.75
N THR A 33 -19.65 -7.44 27.31
CA THR A 33 -19.09 -6.51 26.31
C THR A 33 -17.71 -5.98 26.71
N HIS A 34 -17.43 -5.82 28.01
CA HIS A 34 -16.11 -5.47 28.54
C HIS A 34 -15.10 -6.59 28.40
N ALA A 35 -15.48 -7.85 28.61
CA ALA A 35 -14.58 -9.00 28.42
C ALA A 35 -14.27 -9.24 26.93
N ARG A 36 -15.27 -9.00 26.04
CA ARG A 36 -15.05 -9.02 24.58
C ARG A 36 -14.15 -7.87 24.10
N ALA A 37 -14.29 -6.68 24.66
CA ALA A 37 -13.41 -5.55 24.37
C ALA A 37 -11.98 -5.77 24.90
N ALA A 38 -11.81 -6.34 26.08
CA ALA A 38 -10.51 -6.67 26.66
C ALA A 38 -9.82 -7.83 25.90
N ALA A 39 -10.55 -8.84 25.47
CA ALA A 39 -10.03 -9.92 24.63
C ALA A 39 -9.62 -9.42 23.22
N ALA A 40 -10.35 -8.43 22.69
CA ALA A 40 -10.00 -7.76 21.44
C ALA A 40 -8.73 -6.90 21.55
N ALA A 41 -8.38 -6.40 22.74
CA ALA A 41 -7.16 -5.65 23.00
C ALA A 41 -5.89 -6.52 23.07
N SER A 42 -6.01 -7.86 23.07
CA SER A 42 -4.86 -8.78 23.13
C SER A 42 -4.19 -9.05 21.78
N GLY A 43 -4.83 -8.67 20.68
CA GLY A 43 -4.39 -8.97 19.31
C GLY A 43 -4.94 -10.32 18.79
N ASP A 44 -5.11 -10.43 17.47
CA ASP A 44 -5.48 -11.68 16.78
C ASP A 44 -4.42 -12.05 15.75
N LEU A 45 -3.47 -12.88 16.14
CA LEU A 45 -2.37 -13.31 15.27
C LEU A 45 -2.86 -14.02 13.99
N PRO A 46 -3.88 -14.90 14.00
CA PRO A 46 -4.40 -15.49 12.77
C PRO A 46 -4.90 -14.46 11.77
N THR A 47 -5.65 -13.43 12.22
CA THR A 47 -6.08 -12.33 11.34
C THR A 47 -4.89 -11.51 10.82
N LEU A 48 -3.89 -11.25 11.65
CA LEU A 48 -2.67 -10.54 11.21
C LEU A 48 -1.93 -11.30 10.13
N LEU A 49 -1.73 -12.61 10.31
CA LEU A 49 -1.09 -13.46 9.29
C LEU A 49 -1.91 -13.56 8.01
N ALA A 50 -3.23 -13.68 8.14
CA ALA A 50 -4.12 -13.67 6.98
C ALA A 50 -4.03 -12.35 6.20
N CYS A 51 -3.97 -11.21 6.89
CA CYS A 51 -3.79 -9.90 6.27
C CYS A 51 -2.42 -9.75 5.60
N PHE A 52 -1.35 -10.26 6.23
CA PHE A 52 -0.03 -10.31 5.62
C PHE A 52 -0.04 -11.12 4.32
N LEU A 53 -0.55 -12.36 4.35
CA LEU A 53 -0.63 -13.24 3.16
C LEU A 53 -1.50 -12.62 2.07
N HIS A 54 -2.65 -12.03 2.44
CA HIS A 54 -3.52 -11.32 1.50
C HIS A 54 -2.78 -10.18 0.80
N PHE A 55 -2.02 -9.39 1.55
CA PHE A 55 -1.29 -8.25 1.03
C PHE A 55 -0.07 -8.68 0.20
N ASP A 56 0.68 -9.68 0.67
CA ASP A 56 1.85 -10.22 -0.03
C ASP A 56 1.48 -10.80 -1.40
N LEU A 57 0.47 -11.68 -1.44
CA LEU A 57 -0.04 -12.22 -2.69
C LEU A 57 -0.61 -11.13 -3.61
N SER A 58 -1.36 -10.18 -3.05
CA SER A 58 -1.89 -9.07 -3.83
C SER A 58 -0.78 -8.25 -4.47
N PHE A 59 0.32 -8.01 -3.76
CA PHE A 59 1.51 -7.36 -4.34
C PHE A 59 2.19 -8.20 -5.40
N MET A 60 2.30 -9.52 -5.19
CA MET A 60 2.80 -10.45 -6.22
C MET A 60 2.03 -10.29 -7.53
N LEU A 61 0.71 -10.29 -7.46
CA LEU A 61 -0.16 -10.20 -8.64
C LEU A 61 -0.18 -8.79 -9.23
N TRP A 62 -0.11 -7.76 -8.40
CA TRP A 62 -0.13 -6.37 -8.85
C TRP A 62 1.06 -5.99 -9.74
N VAL A 63 2.25 -6.53 -9.46
CA VAL A 63 3.47 -6.28 -10.24
C VAL A 63 3.77 -7.39 -11.28
N LEU A 64 2.87 -8.36 -11.43
CA LEU A 64 3.11 -9.55 -12.26
C LEU A 64 3.35 -9.18 -13.74
N PHE A 65 2.62 -8.21 -14.28
CA PHE A 65 2.84 -7.72 -15.64
C PHE A 65 4.19 -7.03 -15.81
N GLY A 66 4.73 -6.42 -14.76
CA GLY A 66 6.09 -5.90 -14.77
C GLY A 66 7.14 -7.00 -14.88
N ALA A 67 7.02 -8.03 -14.04
CA ALA A 67 7.94 -9.17 -14.02
C ALA A 67 7.88 -10.02 -15.31
N LEU A 68 6.69 -10.14 -15.92
CA LEU A 68 6.48 -10.81 -17.21
C LEU A 68 6.66 -9.87 -18.41
N GLY A 69 6.93 -8.60 -18.18
CA GLY A 69 6.89 -7.53 -19.17
C GLY A 69 7.80 -7.77 -20.37
N ILE A 70 8.97 -8.38 -20.18
CA ILE A 70 9.89 -8.74 -21.27
C ILE A 70 9.24 -9.78 -22.20
N PHE A 71 8.70 -10.87 -21.65
CA PHE A 71 8.05 -11.93 -22.44
C PHE A 71 6.81 -11.44 -23.18
N ILE A 72 5.99 -10.64 -22.51
CA ILE A 72 4.79 -10.04 -23.12
C ILE A 72 5.18 -9.09 -24.24
N ALA A 73 6.19 -8.24 -24.00
CA ALA A 73 6.65 -7.27 -24.97
C ALA A 73 7.25 -7.93 -26.22
N GLU A 74 8.03 -8.98 -26.05
CA GLU A 74 8.64 -9.74 -27.16
C GLU A 74 7.57 -10.49 -27.95
N SER A 75 6.60 -11.14 -27.27
CA SER A 75 5.53 -11.92 -27.94
C SER A 75 4.51 -11.04 -28.68
N ALA A 76 4.21 -9.84 -28.18
CA ALA A 76 3.22 -8.92 -28.74
C ALA A 76 3.83 -7.80 -29.60
N GLY A 77 5.16 -7.75 -29.74
CA GLY A 77 5.87 -6.70 -30.52
C GLY A 77 5.66 -5.28 -29.99
N LEU A 78 5.63 -5.10 -28.67
CA LEU A 78 5.26 -3.83 -28.05
C LEU A 78 6.32 -2.75 -28.23
N THR A 79 5.88 -1.53 -28.57
CA THR A 79 6.70 -0.32 -28.57
C THR A 79 7.11 0.09 -27.15
N ALA A 80 8.12 0.96 -27.00
CA ALA A 80 8.59 1.40 -25.68
C ALA A 80 7.48 2.07 -24.86
N SER A 81 6.61 2.89 -25.48
CA SER A 81 5.45 3.49 -24.82
C SER A 81 4.43 2.44 -24.38
N GLN A 82 4.17 1.42 -25.21
CA GLN A 82 3.26 0.32 -24.86
C GLN A 82 3.80 -0.53 -23.70
N LYS A 83 5.12 -0.80 -23.65
CA LYS A 83 5.78 -1.46 -22.51
C LYS A 83 5.56 -0.67 -21.21
N GLY A 84 5.76 0.66 -21.25
CA GLY A 84 5.51 1.54 -20.11
C GLY A 84 4.06 1.49 -19.65
N LEU A 85 3.11 1.57 -20.60
CA LEU A 85 1.68 1.57 -20.31
C LEU A 85 1.20 0.20 -19.78
N LEU A 86 1.67 -0.90 -20.36
CA LEU A 86 1.36 -2.26 -19.90
C LEU A 86 1.62 -2.43 -18.40
N VAL A 87 2.77 -1.96 -17.97
CA VAL A 87 3.21 -2.06 -16.57
C VAL A 87 2.50 -1.03 -15.68
N ALA A 88 2.18 0.13 -16.21
CA ALA A 88 1.57 1.24 -15.48
C ALA A 88 0.07 1.04 -15.21
N ILE A 89 -0.68 0.43 -16.12
CA ILE A 89 -2.15 0.26 -16.02
C ILE A 89 -2.60 -0.45 -14.74
N PRO A 90 -2.00 -1.56 -14.30
CA PRO A 90 -2.35 -2.16 -13.02
C PRO A 90 -2.09 -1.21 -11.84
N LEU A 91 -1.04 -0.39 -11.90
CA LEU A 91 -0.70 0.55 -10.84
C LEU A 91 -1.74 1.67 -10.75
N LEU A 92 -2.24 2.15 -11.89
CA LEU A 92 -3.31 3.14 -11.97
C LEU A 92 -4.60 2.64 -11.32
N SER A 93 -5.12 1.53 -11.81
CA SER A 93 -6.41 1.00 -11.35
C SER A 93 -6.36 0.57 -9.89
N GLY A 94 -5.26 -0.07 -9.47
CA GLY A 94 -5.07 -0.46 -8.07
C GLY A 94 -5.04 0.73 -7.12
N SER A 95 -4.45 1.82 -7.54
CA SER A 95 -4.39 3.06 -6.75
C SER A 95 -5.77 3.71 -6.63
N LEU A 96 -6.50 3.81 -7.72
CA LEU A 96 -7.86 4.39 -7.72
C LEU A 96 -8.84 3.53 -6.92
N LEU A 97 -8.74 2.21 -7.00
CA LEU A 97 -9.62 1.29 -6.29
C LEU A 97 -9.39 1.25 -4.78
N ARG A 98 -8.29 1.80 -4.24
CA ARG A 98 -8.05 1.89 -2.78
C ARG A 98 -9.15 2.67 -2.06
N VAL A 99 -9.62 3.76 -2.65
CA VAL A 99 -10.65 4.61 -2.03
C VAL A 99 -11.99 3.87 -1.92
N PRO A 100 -12.59 3.35 -3.02
CA PRO A 100 -13.84 2.60 -2.92
C PRO A 100 -13.70 1.29 -2.13
N ALA A 101 -12.57 0.58 -2.20
CA ALA A 101 -12.35 -0.64 -1.41
C ALA A 101 -12.29 -0.35 0.10
N GLY A 102 -11.60 0.71 0.51
CA GLY A 102 -11.57 1.16 1.91
C GLY A 102 -12.97 1.54 2.42
N TRP A 103 -13.71 2.36 1.64
CA TRP A 103 -15.07 2.73 1.96
C TRP A 103 -16.02 1.51 2.06
N LEU A 104 -15.90 0.56 1.14
CA LEU A 104 -16.67 -0.67 1.15
C LEU A 104 -16.31 -1.54 2.35
N SER A 105 -15.01 -1.61 2.71
CA SER A 105 -14.50 -2.31 3.90
C SER A 105 -15.10 -1.77 5.21
N ASP A 106 -15.28 -0.45 5.32
CA ASP A 106 -15.91 0.16 6.50
C ASP A 106 -17.41 -0.17 6.59
N ARG A 107 -18.08 -0.42 5.46
CA ARG A 107 -19.52 -0.73 5.42
C ARG A 107 -19.83 -2.22 5.54
N LEU A 108 -19.13 -3.05 4.78
CA LEU A 108 -19.41 -4.49 4.67
C LEU A 108 -18.56 -5.35 5.61
N GLY A 109 -17.46 -4.77 6.14
CA GLY A 109 -16.43 -5.47 6.89
C GLY A 109 -15.22 -5.78 6.04
N GLY A 110 -14.03 -5.72 6.66
CA GLY A 110 -12.75 -5.93 5.98
C GLY A 110 -12.59 -7.34 5.43
N LYS A 111 -13.07 -8.35 6.17
CA LYS A 111 -13.05 -9.74 5.73
C LYS A 111 -13.83 -9.95 4.42
N ARG A 112 -15.08 -9.47 4.35
CA ARG A 112 -15.90 -9.64 3.13
C ARG A 112 -15.27 -8.98 1.92
N VAL A 113 -14.81 -7.74 2.08
CA VAL A 113 -14.19 -7.01 0.97
C VAL A 113 -12.86 -7.64 0.55
N GLY A 114 -12.05 -8.12 1.51
CA GLY A 114 -10.83 -8.86 1.22
C GLY A 114 -11.08 -10.13 0.41
N VAL A 115 -12.11 -10.92 0.78
CA VAL A 115 -12.54 -12.10 0.01
C VAL A 115 -12.98 -11.71 -1.39
N MET A 116 -13.78 -10.64 -1.53
CA MET A 116 -14.23 -10.16 -2.85
C MET A 116 -13.07 -9.71 -3.74
N LEU A 117 -12.08 -9.02 -3.18
CA LEU A 117 -10.88 -8.61 -3.92
C LEU A 117 -10.09 -9.83 -4.41
N LEU A 118 -9.78 -10.81 -3.54
CA LEU A 118 -9.06 -12.01 -3.94
C LEU A 118 -9.86 -12.83 -4.96
N ALA A 119 -11.16 -13.06 -4.75
CA ALA A 119 -12.00 -13.79 -5.67
C ALA A 119 -12.11 -13.08 -7.03
N GLY A 120 -12.17 -11.75 -7.05
CA GLY A 120 -12.19 -10.96 -8.29
C GLY A 120 -10.94 -11.12 -9.14
N LEU A 121 -9.79 -11.48 -8.57
CA LEU A 121 -8.53 -11.65 -9.31
C LEU A 121 -8.49 -12.87 -10.23
N TYR A 122 -9.38 -13.85 -10.04
CA TYR A 122 -9.49 -14.96 -11.00
C TYR A 122 -9.88 -14.48 -12.40
N VAL A 123 -10.70 -13.44 -12.50
CA VAL A 123 -11.16 -12.93 -13.81
C VAL A 123 -9.99 -12.41 -14.66
N PRO A 124 -9.17 -11.46 -14.21
CA PRO A 124 -8.03 -10.98 -15.01
C PRO A 124 -6.96 -12.04 -15.25
N LEU A 125 -6.73 -12.95 -14.29
CA LEU A 125 -5.78 -14.04 -14.47
C LEU A 125 -6.24 -15.00 -15.55
N THR A 126 -7.51 -15.41 -15.54
CA THR A 126 -8.10 -16.25 -16.58
C THR A 126 -8.11 -15.56 -17.94
N LEU A 127 -8.49 -14.27 -17.98
CA LEU A 127 -8.50 -13.49 -19.20
C LEU A 127 -7.10 -13.39 -19.82
N GLY A 128 -6.09 -13.07 -19.03
CA GLY A 128 -4.72 -13.00 -19.50
C GLY A 128 -4.15 -14.36 -19.90
N TRP A 129 -4.52 -15.43 -19.19
CA TRP A 129 -4.10 -16.80 -19.49
C TRP A 129 -4.65 -17.29 -20.83
N LEU A 130 -5.97 -17.15 -21.04
CA LEU A 130 -6.65 -17.75 -22.21
C LEU A 130 -6.67 -16.83 -23.43
N ALA A 131 -6.67 -15.51 -23.25
CA ALA A 131 -6.88 -14.54 -24.32
C ALA A 131 -5.81 -13.43 -24.38
N GLY A 132 -4.68 -13.58 -23.71
CA GLY A 132 -3.60 -12.57 -23.59
C GLY A 132 -2.82 -12.28 -24.87
N GLY A 133 -3.32 -12.69 -26.04
CA GLY A 133 -2.64 -12.49 -27.33
C GLY A 133 -2.83 -11.11 -27.97
N SER A 134 -3.78 -10.29 -27.52
CA SER A 134 -4.05 -8.96 -28.08
C SER A 134 -3.72 -7.83 -27.10
N TRP A 135 -3.32 -6.66 -27.65
CA TRP A 135 -3.04 -5.47 -26.85
C TRP A 135 -4.24 -5.04 -25.99
N SER A 136 -5.44 -5.05 -26.55
CA SER A 136 -6.66 -4.65 -25.83
C SER A 136 -6.98 -5.60 -24.68
N THR A 137 -6.80 -6.90 -24.87
CA THR A 137 -7.00 -7.90 -23.81
C THR A 137 -5.96 -7.75 -22.70
N LEU A 138 -4.69 -7.48 -23.05
CA LEU A 138 -3.63 -7.22 -22.07
C LEU A 138 -3.93 -5.98 -21.24
N LEU A 139 -4.40 -4.89 -21.87
CA LEU A 139 -4.79 -3.68 -21.15
C LEU A 139 -5.98 -3.94 -20.21
N LEU A 140 -7.00 -4.66 -20.68
CA LEU A 140 -8.17 -5.00 -19.87
C LEU A 140 -7.78 -5.89 -18.69
N ALA A 141 -7.00 -6.94 -18.93
CA ALA A 141 -6.50 -7.82 -17.88
C ALA A 141 -5.65 -7.05 -16.88
N GLY A 142 -4.77 -6.16 -17.34
CA GLY A 142 -3.95 -5.29 -16.49
C GLY A 142 -4.79 -4.33 -15.63
N LEU A 143 -5.79 -3.69 -16.23
CA LEU A 143 -6.73 -2.82 -15.53
C LEU A 143 -7.48 -3.56 -14.42
N MET A 144 -7.97 -4.76 -14.70
CA MET A 144 -8.67 -5.58 -13.71
C MET A 144 -7.72 -6.16 -12.67
N LEU A 145 -6.51 -6.61 -13.07
CA LEU A 145 -5.48 -7.14 -12.17
C LEU A 145 -5.02 -6.08 -11.15
N GLY A 146 -5.11 -4.81 -11.53
CA GLY A 146 -4.83 -3.70 -10.63
C GLY A 146 -5.68 -3.69 -9.35
N SER A 147 -6.86 -4.32 -9.34
CA SER A 147 -7.68 -4.46 -8.12
C SER A 147 -6.90 -5.09 -6.96
N ALA A 148 -5.86 -5.88 -7.24
CA ALA A 148 -4.92 -6.39 -6.23
C ALA A 148 -4.27 -5.26 -5.42
N GLY A 149 -3.94 -4.12 -6.04
CA GLY A 149 -3.37 -2.95 -5.36
C GLY A 149 -4.30 -2.30 -4.32
N ALA A 150 -5.61 -2.57 -4.40
CA ALA A 150 -6.58 -2.09 -3.40
C ALA A 150 -6.50 -2.85 -2.07
N SER A 151 -5.81 -3.99 -2.02
CA SER A 151 -5.57 -4.79 -0.80
C SER A 151 -5.01 -3.95 0.36
N PHE A 152 -4.19 -2.95 0.06
CA PHE A 152 -3.65 -2.00 1.05
C PHE A 152 -4.74 -1.36 1.92
N ALA A 153 -5.85 -0.94 1.31
CA ALA A 153 -6.94 -0.25 1.99
C ALA A 153 -7.85 -1.19 2.82
N VAL A 154 -7.67 -2.50 2.68
CA VAL A 154 -8.47 -3.53 3.36
C VAL A 154 -7.63 -4.27 4.40
N ALA A 155 -6.52 -4.86 3.99
CA ALA A 155 -5.72 -5.74 4.85
C ALA A 155 -5.07 -5.00 6.02
N LEU A 156 -4.48 -3.81 5.78
CA LEU A 156 -3.80 -3.07 6.84
C LEU A 156 -4.75 -2.56 7.93
N PRO A 157 -5.89 -1.91 7.60
CA PRO A 157 -6.85 -1.51 8.61
C PRO A 157 -7.49 -2.71 9.34
N LEU A 158 -7.74 -3.82 8.63
CA LEU A 158 -8.29 -5.03 9.25
C LEU A 158 -7.32 -5.59 10.30
N ALA A 159 -6.04 -5.70 9.97
CA ALA A 159 -5.01 -6.15 10.90
C ALA A 159 -4.87 -5.22 12.11
N SER A 160 -4.80 -3.90 11.88
CA SER A 160 -4.54 -2.93 12.95
C SER A 160 -5.65 -2.85 13.99
N ARG A 161 -6.92 -3.08 13.61
CA ARG A 161 -8.08 -2.99 14.50
C ARG A 161 -8.06 -4.02 15.66
N TRP A 162 -7.31 -5.10 15.53
CA TRP A 162 -7.17 -6.14 16.56
C TRP A 162 -6.12 -5.79 17.63
N TYR A 163 -5.41 -4.68 17.48
CA TYR A 163 -4.31 -4.30 18.37
C TYR A 163 -4.58 -2.96 19.06
N PRO A 164 -4.16 -2.79 20.33
CA PRO A 164 -4.28 -1.52 21.02
C PRO A 164 -3.45 -0.43 20.32
N PRO A 165 -3.76 0.86 20.50
CA PRO A 165 -3.13 1.99 19.80
C PRO A 165 -1.59 1.93 19.80
N GLU A 166 -0.98 1.48 20.91
CA GLU A 166 0.48 1.40 21.09
C GLU A 166 1.13 0.32 20.20
N ARG A 167 0.36 -0.68 19.77
CA ARG A 167 0.81 -1.81 18.94
C ARG A 167 0.26 -1.80 17.52
N GLN A 168 -0.62 -0.87 17.19
CA GLN A 168 -1.20 -0.77 15.84
C GLN A 168 -0.13 -0.52 14.77
N GLY A 169 0.88 0.31 15.07
CA GLY A 169 2.00 0.55 14.17
C GLY A 169 2.78 -0.72 13.85
N LEU A 170 3.04 -1.57 14.85
CA LEU A 170 3.72 -2.86 14.64
C LEU A 170 2.85 -3.80 13.80
N ALA A 171 1.55 -3.93 14.09
CA ALA A 171 0.64 -4.77 13.34
C ALA A 171 0.53 -4.33 11.87
N MET A 172 0.41 -3.03 11.62
CA MET A 172 0.42 -2.46 10.27
C MET A 172 1.77 -2.68 9.57
N GLY A 173 2.88 -2.56 10.31
CA GLY A 173 4.22 -2.81 9.79
C GLY A 173 4.39 -4.27 9.33
N ILE A 174 3.93 -5.24 10.14
CA ILE A 174 3.96 -6.67 9.78
C ILE A 174 3.07 -6.91 8.55
N ALA A 175 1.83 -6.42 8.55
CA ALA A 175 0.95 -6.58 7.39
C ALA A 175 1.54 -5.92 6.13
N ALA A 176 2.15 -4.73 6.27
CA ALA A 176 2.78 -3.99 5.17
C ALA A 176 4.10 -4.62 4.67
N ALA A 177 4.72 -5.52 5.45
CA ALA A 177 5.87 -6.30 4.99
C ALA A 177 5.53 -7.23 3.82
N GLY A 178 4.22 -7.48 3.55
CA GLY A 178 3.73 -8.13 2.34
C GLY A 178 4.12 -7.42 1.02
N ASN A 179 4.75 -6.24 1.05
CA ASN A 179 5.46 -5.71 -0.12
C ASN A 179 6.57 -6.67 -0.62
N SER A 180 7.02 -7.64 0.19
CA SER A 180 7.94 -8.72 -0.19
C SER A 180 7.45 -9.56 -1.36
N GLY A 181 6.14 -9.60 -1.61
CA GLY A 181 5.55 -10.22 -2.79
C GLY A 181 6.17 -9.73 -4.10
N THR A 182 6.63 -8.47 -4.17
CA THR A 182 7.37 -7.97 -5.35
C THR A 182 8.67 -8.73 -5.60
N VAL A 183 9.37 -9.13 -4.55
CA VAL A 183 10.62 -9.90 -4.64
C VAL A 183 10.32 -11.29 -5.17
N ILE A 184 9.31 -11.95 -4.58
CA ILE A 184 8.88 -13.30 -4.97
C ILE A 184 8.49 -13.32 -6.46
N THR A 185 7.69 -12.37 -6.90
CA THR A 185 7.24 -12.28 -8.29
C THR A 185 8.42 -12.10 -9.26
N ASN A 186 9.34 -11.18 -8.98
CA ASN A 186 10.48 -10.94 -9.86
C ASN A 186 11.50 -12.11 -9.87
N LEU A 187 11.51 -12.94 -8.84
CA LEU A 187 12.31 -14.17 -8.81
C LEU A 187 11.64 -15.34 -9.53
N LEU A 188 10.35 -15.55 -9.29
CA LEU A 188 9.65 -16.76 -9.75
C LEU A 188 9.00 -16.60 -11.12
N ALA A 189 8.32 -15.49 -11.40
CA ALA A 189 7.56 -15.33 -12.63
C ALA A 189 8.41 -15.45 -13.91
N PRO A 190 9.63 -14.85 -14.01
CA PRO A 190 10.47 -15.06 -15.19
C PRO A 190 10.94 -16.50 -15.35
N ARG A 191 11.24 -17.22 -14.25
CA ARG A 191 11.64 -18.63 -14.30
C ARG A 191 10.51 -19.51 -14.79
N LEU A 192 9.31 -19.31 -14.26
CA LEU A 192 8.13 -20.04 -14.70
C LEU A 192 7.81 -19.71 -16.17
N ALA A 193 7.94 -18.44 -16.58
CA ALA A 193 7.67 -18.04 -17.96
C ALA A 193 8.64 -18.72 -18.96
N VAL A 194 9.90 -18.93 -18.61
CA VAL A 194 10.86 -19.71 -19.42
C VAL A 194 10.44 -21.17 -19.50
N ALA A 195 9.94 -21.75 -18.40
CA ALA A 195 9.62 -23.17 -18.34
C ALA A 195 8.29 -23.54 -19.02
N ILE A 196 7.25 -22.71 -18.87
CA ILE A 196 5.88 -23.04 -19.26
C ILE A 196 5.20 -21.98 -20.15
N GLY A 197 5.90 -20.90 -20.49
CA GLY A 197 5.31 -19.74 -21.20
C GLY A 197 4.63 -18.75 -20.25
N TRP A 198 4.69 -17.45 -20.58
CA TRP A 198 4.21 -16.38 -19.71
C TRP A 198 2.69 -16.42 -19.47
N GLN A 199 1.87 -16.83 -20.46
CA GLN A 199 0.43 -16.99 -20.30
C GLN A 199 0.11 -18.01 -19.21
N ASN A 200 0.80 -19.15 -19.21
CA ASN A 200 0.57 -20.21 -18.23
C ASN A 200 0.98 -19.79 -16.81
N VAL A 201 1.89 -18.83 -16.66
CA VAL A 201 2.22 -18.24 -15.34
C VAL A 201 0.99 -17.58 -14.71
N LEU A 202 0.13 -16.93 -15.51
CA LEU A 202 -1.12 -16.35 -15.02
C LEU A 202 -2.09 -17.44 -14.52
N GLY A 203 -2.16 -18.58 -15.23
CA GLY A 203 -2.93 -19.75 -14.78
C GLY A 203 -2.37 -20.36 -13.48
N VAL A 204 -1.05 -20.56 -13.41
CA VAL A 204 -0.38 -21.09 -12.21
C VAL A 204 -0.51 -20.15 -11.01
N ALA A 205 -0.57 -18.84 -11.22
CA ALA A 205 -0.76 -17.85 -10.16
C ALA A 205 -2.13 -18.01 -9.43
N MET A 206 -3.09 -18.70 -10.03
CA MET A 206 -4.37 -19.02 -9.37
C MET A 206 -4.18 -20.04 -8.24
N ILE A 207 -3.11 -20.84 -8.24
CA ILE A 207 -2.84 -21.82 -7.16
C ILE A 207 -2.56 -21.10 -5.84
N PRO A 208 -1.53 -20.24 -5.72
CA PRO A 208 -1.32 -19.47 -4.50
C PRO A 208 -2.49 -18.54 -4.18
N LEU A 209 -3.21 -18.02 -5.20
CA LEU A 209 -4.44 -17.23 -4.98
C LEU A 209 -5.51 -18.04 -4.24
N THR A 210 -5.73 -19.30 -4.65
CA THR A 210 -6.69 -20.20 -3.98
C THR A 210 -6.25 -20.47 -2.53
N LEU A 211 -4.97 -20.79 -2.32
CA LEU A 211 -4.46 -21.08 -0.98
C LEU A 211 -4.62 -19.88 -0.03
N VAL A 212 -4.26 -18.68 -0.50
CA VAL A 212 -4.40 -17.46 0.31
C VAL A 212 -5.86 -17.07 0.50
N LEU A 213 -6.71 -17.24 -0.51
CA LEU A 213 -8.16 -17.00 -0.38
C LEU A 213 -8.77 -17.92 0.70
N LEU A 214 -8.47 -19.21 0.68
CA LEU A 214 -8.93 -20.16 1.69
C LEU A 214 -8.39 -19.81 3.08
N ALA A 215 -7.09 -19.53 3.18
CA ALA A 215 -6.47 -19.10 4.45
C ALA A 215 -7.13 -17.83 4.97
N PHE A 216 -7.41 -16.85 4.11
CA PHE A 216 -8.06 -15.60 4.51
C PHE A 216 -9.52 -15.82 4.95
N VAL A 217 -10.26 -16.67 4.25
CA VAL A 217 -11.64 -17.04 4.65
C VAL A 217 -11.68 -17.70 6.03
N TRP A 218 -10.71 -18.55 6.35
CA TRP A 218 -10.71 -19.28 7.62
C TRP A 218 -10.10 -18.50 8.78
N LEU A 219 -9.01 -17.78 8.55
CA LEU A 219 -8.22 -17.12 9.60
C LEU A 219 -8.66 -15.68 9.86
N ALA A 220 -9.05 -14.92 8.84
CA ALA A 220 -9.41 -13.53 9.02
C ALA A 220 -10.76 -13.37 9.72
N LYS A 221 -10.83 -12.41 10.65
CA LYS A 221 -12.05 -12.05 11.38
C LYS A 221 -12.21 -10.55 11.39
N ASP A 222 -13.45 -10.08 11.23
CA ASP A 222 -13.77 -8.67 11.47
C ASP A 222 -13.81 -8.38 12.97
N HIS A 223 -13.24 -7.25 13.38
CA HIS A 223 -13.27 -6.82 14.77
C HIS A 223 -14.72 -6.49 15.19
N PRO A 224 -15.18 -6.94 16.40
CA PRO A 224 -16.56 -6.70 16.85
C PRO A 224 -16.93 -5.22 16.94
N ALA A 225 -16.00 -4.37 17.38
CA ALA A 225 -16.18 -2.94 17.38
C ALA A 225 -15.97 -2.39 15.94
N ARG A 226 -17.08 -2.17 15.25
CA ARG A 226 -17.03 -1.52 13.93
C ARG A 226 -16.68 -0.05 14.10
N PRO A 227 -15.83 0.52 13.23
CA PRO A 227 -15.61 1.96 13.25
C PRO A 227 -16.94 2.70 13.06
N ALA A 228 -17.09 3.84 13.72
CA ALA A 228 -18.25 4.69 13.52
C ALA A 228 -18.40 4.97 12.02
N ARG A 229 -19.61 4.77 11.48
CA ARG A 229 -19.89 5.08 10.07
C ARG A 229 -19.65 6.56 9.85
N ARG A 230 -18.56 6.87 9.17
CA ARG A 230 -18.28 8.26 8.81
C ARG A 230 -19.18 8.68 7.66
N SER A 231 -19.73 9.87 7.77
CA SER A 231 -20.51 10.47 6.68
C SER A 231 -19.57 10.88 5.54
N ILE A 232 -20.11 10.90 4.31
CA ILE A 232 -19.37 11.37 3.13
C ILE A 232 -18.78 12.78 3.36
N PRO A 233 -19.49 13.76 3.95
CA PRO A 233 -18.92 15.07 4.26
C PRO A 233 -17.70 15.04 5.19
N GLN A 234 -17.68 14.15 6.18
CA GLN A 234 -16.51 13.99 7.08
C GLN A 234 -15.28 13.43 6.36
N THR A 235 -15.50 12.59 5.35
CA THR A 235 -14.41 12.09 4.49
C THR A 235 -13.83 13.23 3.65
N PHE A 236 -14.69 14.10 3.12
CA PHE A 236 -14.25 15.25 2.32
C PHE A 236 -13.62 16.38 3.17
N ALA A 237 -13.92 16.49 4.46
CA ALA A 237 -13.27 17.47 5.34
C ALA A 237 -11.75 17.24 5.43
N ALA A 238 -11.31 15.98 5.45
CA ALA A 238 -9.87 15.64 5.44
C ALA A 238 -9.17 16.13 4.15
N VAL A 239 -9.87 16.14 3.01
CA VAL A 239 -9.31 16.58 1.71
C VAL A 239 -9.04 18.09 1.69
N ALA A 240 -9.72 18.87 2.51
CA ALA A 240 -9.52 20.31 2.63
C ALA A 240 -8.20 20.69 3.33
N HIS A 241 -7.57 19.77 4.05
CA HIS A 241 -6.30 20.02 4.71
C HIS A 241 -5.13 20.09 3.73
N ARG A 242 -4.50 21.25 3.62
CA ARG A 242 -3.33 21.48 2.75
C ARG A 242 -2.18 20.49 3.01
N ASP A 243 -1.96 20.11 4.27
CA ASP A 243 -0.90 19.18 4.66
C ASP A 243 -1.10 17.78 4.07
N LEU A 244 -2.35 17.35 3.85
CA LEU A 244 -2.65 16.07 3.20
C LEU A 244 -2.01 15.97 1.81
N TRP A 245 -2.09 17.03 1.02
CA TRP A 245 -1.56 17.06 -0.36
C TRP A 245 -0.03 17.03 -0.39
N TRP A 246 0.62 17.60 0.62
CA TRP A 246 2.07 17.45 0.77
C TRP A 246 2.46 16.01 1.07
N PHE A 247 1.76 15.32 1.98
CA PHE A 247 1.99 13.90 2.21
C PHE A 247 1.69 13.04 0.98
N CYS A 248 0.67 13.38 0.22
CA CYS A 248 0.37 12.75 -1.07
C CYS A 248 1.53 12.90 -2.05
N LEU A 249 2.10 14.10 -2.20
CA LEU A 249 3.27 14.34 -3.03
C LEU A 249 4.48 13.53 -2.57
N PHE A 250 4.83 13.59 -1.29
CA PHE A 250 5.98 12.87 -0.77
C PHE A 250 5.83 11.36 -0.92
N TYR A 251 4.64 10.84 -0.68
CA TYR A 251 4.38 9.41 -0.84
C TYR A 251 4.29 8.99 -2.32
N SER A 252 3.88 9.87 -3.21
CA SER A 252 3.96 9.62 -4.66
C SER A 252 5.41 9.48 -5.13
N VAL A 253 6.32 10.28 -4.60
CA VAL A 253 7.74 10.15 -4.92
C VAL A 253 8.32 8.87 -4.31
N THR A 254 8.07 8.61 -3.02
CA THR A 254 8.70 7.49 -2.31
C THR A 254 8.05 6.14 -2.65
N PHE A 255 6.76 5.98 -2.44
CA PHE A 255 6.06 4.72 -2.73
C PHE A 255 5.79 4.52 -4.21
N GLY A 256 5.35 5.58 -4.89
CA GLY A 256 5.17 5.55 -6.34
C GLY A 256 6.48 5.24 -7.06
N GLY A 257 7.59 5.87 -6.63
CA GLY A 257 8.94 5.55 -7.10
C GLY A 257 9.30 4.09 -6.89
N TYR A 258 9.05 3.55 -5.68
CA TYR A 258 9.31 2.15 -5.36
C TYR A 258 8.53 1.18 -6.27
N VAL A 259 7.20 1.29 -6.30
CA VAL A 259 6.38 0.34 -7.04
C VAL A 259 6.51 0.50 -8.56
N GLY A 260 6.60 1.75 -9.04
CA GLY A 260 6.76 2.03 -10.47
C GLY A 260 8.11 1.53 -11.00
N LEU A 261 9.20 1.82 -10.28
CA LEU A 261 10.54 1.36 -10.67
C LEU A 261 10.63 -0.17 -10.60
N THR A 262 10.20 -0.79 -9.51
CA THR A 262 10.22 -2.26 -9.35
C THR A 262 9.45 -2.95 -10.48
N SER A 263 8.33 -2.37 -10.92
CA SER A 263 7.53 -2.94 -11.99
C SER A 263 8.15 -2.77 -13.39
N PHE A 264 8.86 -1.68 -13.65
CA PHE A 264 9.45 -1.39 -14.96
C PHE A 264 10.92 -1.86 -15.08
N LEU A 265 11.59 -2.09 -13.97
CA LEU A 265 13.02 -2.38 -13.92
C LEU A 265 13.47 -3.57 -14.78
N PRO A 266 12.73 -4.71 -14.86
CA PRO A 266 13.12 -5.80 -15.76
C PRO A 266 13.21 -5.34 -17.22
N LEU A 267 12.23 -4.60 -17.71
CA LEU A 267 12.21 -4.03 -19.06
C LEU A 267 13.34 -3.03 -19.28
N PHE A 268 13.59 -2.13 -18.31
CA PHE A 268 14.69 -1.17 -18.37
C PHE A 268 16.05 -1.87 -18.49
N LEU A 269 16.31 -2.89 -17.66
CA LEU A 269 17.58 -3.63 -17.68
C LEU A 269 17.76 -4.41 -19.00
N ARG A 270 16.69 -4.95 -19.53
CA ARG A 270 16.69 -5.62 -20.84
C ARG A 270 16.96 -4.61 -21.98
N ASP A 271 16.16 -3.55 -22.04
CA ASP A 271 16.18 -2.60 -23.17
C ASP A 271 17.43 -1.69 -23.18
N GLN A 272 18.00 -1.37 -21.99
CA GLN A 272 19.16 -0.48 -21.87
C GLN A 272 20.49 -1.24 -21.87
N TYR A 273 20.56 -2.40 -21.24
CA TYR A 273 21.81 -3.14 -20.99
C TYR A 273 21.86 -4.51 -21.65
N GLY A 274 20.81 -4.91 -22.36
CA GLY A 274 20.75 -6.23 -23.01
C GLY A 274 20.78 -7.40 -22.03
N MET A 275 20.41 -7.18 -20.77
CA MET A 275 20.45 -8.24 -19.76
C MET A 275 19.55 -9.41 -20.13
N ALA A 276 20.01 -10.64 -19.88
CA ALA A 276 19.16 -11.82 -20.00
C ALA A 276 17.96 -11.70 -19.05
N THR A 277 16.80 -12.18 -19.49
CA THR A 277 15.52 -12.01 -18.78
C THR A 277 15.56 -12.49 -17.33
N LEU A 278 16.19 -13.65 -17.08
CA LEU A 278 16.34 -14.18 -15.72
C LEU A 278 17.24 -13.30 -14.85
N THR A 279 18.34 -12.82 -15.41
CA THR A 279 19.27 -11.92 -14.70
C THR A 279 18.61 -10.57 -14.37
N ALA A 280 17.84 -10.02 -15.31
CA ALA A 280 17.06 -8.79 -15.08
C ALA A 280 16.03 -8.96 -13.97
N GLY A 281 15.33 -10.11 -13.93
CA GLY A 281 14.40 -10.46 -12.85
C GLY A 281 15.10 -10.59 -11.49
N GLN A 282 16.24 -11.27 -11.43
CA GLN A 282 17.03 -11.43 -10.20
C GLN A 282 17.57 -10.10 -9.69
N ALA A 283 18.12 -9.28 -10.58
CA ALA A 283 18.59 -7.93 -10.24
C ALA A 283 17.45 -7.05 -9.70
N THR A 284 16.28 -7.11 -10.36
CA THR A 284 15.07 -6.40 -9.89
C THR A 284 14.63 -6.90 -8.51
N ALA A 285 14.63 -8.20 -8.28
CA ALA A 285 14.27 -8.77 -6.98
C ALA A 285 15.20 -8.29 -5.86
N LEU A 286 16.52 -8.26 -6.12
CA LEU A 286 17.52 -7.76 -5.15
C LEU A 286 17.29 -6.27 -4.83
N VAL A 287 17.07 -5.47 -5.84
CA VAL A 287 16.82 -4.02 -5.72
C VAL A 287 15.48 -3.77 -4.99
N ALA A 288 14.43 -4.54 -5.31
CA ALA A 288 13.13 -4.48 -4.64
C ALA A 288 13.20 -4.92 -3.17
N LEU A 289 13.98 -5.96 -2.87
CA LEU A 289 14.22 -6.43 -1.50
C LEU A 289 14.82 -5.31 -0.65
N MET A 290 15.80 -4.56 -1.18
CA MET A 290 16.40 -3.44 -0.48
C MET A 290 15.38 -2.36 -0.14
N GLY A 291 14.51 -1.99 -1.09
CA GLY A 291 13.45 -1.02 -0.84
C GLY A 291 12.41 -1.49 0.18
N SER A 292 12.01 -2.76 0.12
CA SER A 292 11.07 -3.36 1.09
C SER A 292 11.67 -3.43 2.49
N ALA A 293 12.91 -3.92 2.61
CA ALA A 293 13.60 -4.06 3.89
C ALA A 293 13.92 -2.72 4.54
N SER A 294 14.23 -1.68 3.75
CA SER A 294 14.54 -0.34 4.26
C SER A 294 13.32 0.37 4.86
N ARG A 295 12.10 -0.02 4.53
CA ARG A 295 10.86 0.64 4.99
C ARG A 295 10.68 0.63 6.53
N PRO A 296 10.80 -0.51 7.24
CA PRO A 296 10.75 -0.51 8.70
C PRO A 296 11.86 0.32 9.34
N PHE A 297 13.07 0.27 8.76
CA PHE A 297 14.20 1.08 9.23
C PHE A 297 13.94 2.58 9.07
N GLY A 298 13.28 2.98 7.98
CA GLY A 298 12.88 4.37 7.75
C GLY A 298 11.96 4.90 8.84
N GLY A 299 10.94 4.11 9.24
CA GLY A 299 10.06 4.44 10.38
C GLY A 299 10.83 4.53 11.71
N TYR A 300 11.64 3.52 12.00
CA TYR A 300 12.44 3.48 13.21
C TYR A 300 13.45 4.65 13.33
N LEU A 301 14.14 4.97 12.25
CA LEU A 301 15.05 6.11 12.21
C LEU A 301 14.30 7.44 12.32
N ALA A 302 13.12 7.54 11.68
CA ALA A 302 12.25 8.72 11.76
C ALA A 302 11.81 9.01 13.21
N ASP A 303 11.55 7.97 14.02
CA ASP A 303 11.25 8.12 15.45
C ASP A 303 12.43 8.68 16.26
N ARG A 304 13.67 8.37 15.86
CA ARG A 304 14.89 8.79 16.58
C ARG A 304 15.44 10.14 16.16
N VAL A 305 15.51 10.39 14.83
CA VAL A 305 16.17 11.61 14.30
C VAL A 305 15.16 12.67 13.85
N GLY A 306 13.87 12.34 13.87
CA GLY A 306 12.76 13.18 13.40
C GLY A 306 12.35 12.84 11.97
N GLY A 307 11.03 12.62 11.76
CA GLY A 307 10.47 12.17 10.49
C GLY A 307 10.74 13.12 9.33
N VAL A 308 10.67 14.44 9.56
CA VAL A 308 10.97 15.46 8.53
C VAL A 308 12.43 15.38 8.06
N ARG A 309 13.37 15.23 8.98
CA ARG A 309 14.81 15.12 8.65
C ARG A 309 15.06 13.84 7.86
N MET A 310 14.48 12.72 8.31
CA MET A 310 14.63 11.43 7.64
C MET A 310 14.05 11.47 6.22
N LEU A 311 12.85 12.04 6.05
CA LEU A 311 12.22 12.19 4.75
C LEU A 311 13.02 13.12 3.82
N LEU A 312 13.58 14.22 4.35
CA LEU A 312 14.43 15.13 3.58
C LEU A 312 15.67 14.41 3.03
N VAL A 313 16.36 13.64 3.88
CA VAL A 313 17.54 12.86 3.48
C VAL A 313 17.16 11.81 2.43
N ALA A 314 16.04 11.12 2.62
CA ALA A 314 15.54 10.14 1.66
C ALA A 314 15.23 10.77 0.29
N LEU A 315 14.48 11.88 0.25
CA LEU A 315 14.14 12.58 -1.00
C LEU A 315 15.39 13.14 -1.70
N ALA A 316 16.33 13.71 -0.96
CA ALA A 316 17.60 14.18 -1.52
C ALA A 316 18.42 13.00 -2.09
N GLY A 317 18.51 11.88 -1.36
CA GLY A 317 19.17 10.67 -1.83
C GLY A 317 18.56 10.09 -3.11
N ILE A 318 17.21 10.07 -3.23
CA ILE A 318 16.50 9.68 -4.46
C ILE A 318 16.91 10.62 -5.60
N GLY A 319 16.87 11.94 -5.37
CA GLY A 319 17.22 12.92 -6.38
C GLY A 319 18.66 12.78 -6.89
N VAL A 320 19.62 12.56 -5.98
CA VAL A 320 21.04 12.35 -6.33
C VAL A 320 21.23 11.05 -7.10
N THR A 321 20.66 9.93 -6.63
CA THR A 321 20.81 8.63 -7.30
C THR A 321 20.18 8.64 -8.69
N TYR A 322 19.01 9.23 -8.87
CA TYR A 322 18.39 9.35 -10.19
C TYR A 322 19.14 10.35 -11.09
N GLY A 323 19.68 11.44 -10.52
CA GLY A 323 20.54 12.36 -11.24
C GLY A 323 21.82 11.71 -11.77
N LEU A 324 22.43 10.81 -10.99
CA LEU A 324 23.57 10.01 -11.45
C LEU A 324 23.15 8.93 -12.46
N ALA A 325 22.01 8.27 -12.22
CA ALA A 325 21.44 7.25 -13.11
C ALA A 325 21.08 7.82 -14.49
N SER A 326 20.76 9.11 -14.58
CA SER A 326 20.45 9.78 -15.86
C SER A 326 21.61 9.76 -16.86
N ARG A 327 22.84 9.61 -16.38
CA ARG A 327 24.03 9.45 -17.22
C ARG A 327 24.14 8.06 -17.87
N LEU A 328 23.23 7.14 -17.53
CA LEU A 328 23.19 5.76 -17.99
C LEU A 328 24.57 5.05 -17.86
N PRO A 329 25.15 5.03 -16.66
CA PRO A 329 26.48 4.45 -16.45
C PRO A 329 26.49 2.94 -16.74
N PRO A 330 27.66 2.27 -16.73
CA PRO A 330 27.75 0.82 -16.90
C PRO A 330 26.80 0.06 -15.95
N ALA A 331 26.33 -1.12 -16.37
CA ALA A 331 25.27 -1.87 -15.68
C ALA A 331 25.54 -2.11 -14.18
N SER A 332 26.80 -2.42 -13.81
CA SER A 332 27.17 -2.64 -12.40
C SER A 332 26.97 -1.37 -11.53
N LEU A 333 27.40 -0.22 -12.03
CA LEU A 333 27.22 1.05 -11.34
C LEU A 333 25.75 1.46 -11.32
N MET A 334 25.01 1.25 -12.43
CA MET A 334 23.57 1.47 -12.46
C MET A 334 22.83 0.66 -11.42
N LEU A 335 23.13 -0.64 -11.30
CA LEU A 335 22.52 -1.50 -10.27
C LEU A 335 22.86 -1.01 -8.85
N GLY A 336 24.08 -0.56 -8.61
CA GLY A 336 24.46 0.06 -7.34
C GLY A 336 23.66 1.33 -7.03
N LEU A 337 23.49 2.22 -8.02
CA LEU A 337 22.68 3.44 -7.89
C LEU A 337 21.21 3.12 -7.62
N LEU A 338 20.65 2.15 -8.35
CA LEU A 338 19.27 1.71 -8.17
C LEU A 338 19.07 1.05 -6.80
N PHE A 339 20.03 0.27 -6.32
CA PHE A 339 20.01 -0.34 -4.98
C PHE A 339 19.97 0.72 -3.87
N VAL A 340 20.85 1.73 -3.95
CA VAL A 340 20.86 2.87 -3.00
C VAL A 340 19.59 3.72 -3.16
N GLY A 341 19.16 4.00 -4.38
CA GLY A 341 17.92 4.73 -4.65
C GLY A 341 16.70 4.03 -4.04
N MET A 342 16.62 2.70 -4.19
CA MET A 342 15.55 1.90 -3.57
C MET A 342 15.61 1.90 -2.04
N ALA A 343 16.81 1.88 -1.45
CA ALA A 343 16.96 2.08 -0.02
C ALA A 343 16.38 3.42 0.42
N CYS A 344 16.69 4.50 -0.29
CA CYS A 344 16.14 5.84 -0.02
C CYS A 344 14.61 5.88 -0.19
N LEU A 345 14.05 5.23 -1.23
CA LEU A 345 12.61 5.11 -1.42
C LEU A 345 11.94 4.38 -0.25
N GLY A 346 12.52 3.26 0.19
CA GLY A 346 12.03 2.50 1.35
C GLY A 346 12.08 3.29 2.65
N LEU A 347 13.21 3.95 2.94
CA LEU A 347 13.39 4.83 4.10
C LEU A 347 12.35 5.96 4.08
N GLY A 348 12.14 6.61 2.93
CA GLY A 348 11.13 7.65 2.75
C GLY A 348 9.71 7.15 2.98
N ASN A 349 9.37 5.94 2.53
CA ASN A 349 8.08 5.30 2.79
C ASN A 349 7.81 5.15 4.29
N GLY A 350 8.81 4.69 5.04
CA GLY A 350 8.72 4.56 6.49
C GLY A 350 8.53 5.91 7.18
N ALA A 351 9.28 6.93 6.76
CA ALA A 351 9.20 8.27 7.33
C ALA A 351 7.84 8.94 7.08
N VAL A 352 7.25 8.80 5.89
CA VAL A 352 5.90 9.35 5.61
C VAL A 352 4.86 8.73 6.54
N PHE A 353 4.86 7.40 6.71
CA PHE A 353 3.88 6.73 7.58
C PHE A 353 4.16 6.88 9.08
N GLN A 354 5.33 7.36 9.46
CA GLN A 354 5.60 7.83 10.81
C GLN A 354 5.00 9.24 11.04
N LEU A 355 5.06 10.13 10.04
CA LEU A 355 4.59 11.51 10.13
C LEU A 355 3.06 11.64 10.02
N VAL A 356 2.41 10.88 9.13
CA VAL A 356 0.96 10.95 8.86
C VAL A 356 0.12 10.77 10.14
N PRO A 357 0.32 9.74 10.98
CA PRO A 357 -0.44 9.58 12.22
C PRO A 357 -0.22 10.70 13.23
N GLN A 358 0.97 11.29 13.27
CA GLN A 358 1.28 12.41 14.17
C GLN A 358 0.49 13.66 13.81
N ARG A 359 0.29 13.89 12.51
CA ARG A 359 -0.41 15.07 12.00
C ARG A 359 -1.93 14.91 11.99
N PHE A 360 -2.43 13.71 11.70
CA PHE A 360 -3.86 13.44 11.49
C PHE A 360 -4.40 12.38 12.47
N ARG A 361 -4.20 12.60 13.78
CA ARG A 361 -4.57 11.62 14.83
C ARG A 361 -6.04 11.20 14.77
N GLN A 362 -6.96 12.14 14.50
CA GLN A 362 -8.39 11.88 14.47
C GLN A 362 -8.87 11.29 13.14
N GLU A 363 -8.14 11.52 12.03
CA GLU A 363 -8.55 11.19 10.67
C GLU A 363 -7.61 10.16 10.01
N ILE A 364 -6.81 9.48 10.81
CA ILE A 364 -5.72 8.59 10.36
C ILE A 364 -6.14 7.59 9.27
N GLY A 365 -7.31 6.97 9.40
CA GLY A 365 -7.78 5.96 8.46
C GLY A 365 -8.05 6.52 7.06
N ILE A 366 -8.76 7.67 6.99
CA ILE A 366 -9.08 8.34 5.72
C ILE A 366 -7.81 8.90 5.07
N VAL A 367 -7.00 9.61 5.86
CA VAL A 367 -5.77 10.24 5.38
C VAL A 367 -4.79 9.18 4.88
N THR A 368 -4.59 8.09 5.62
CA THR A 368 -3.75 6.96 5.18
C THR A 368 -4.26 6.34 3.87
N GLY A 369 -5.58 6.21 3.72
CA GLY A 369 -6.21 5.72 2.50
C GLY A 369 -5.95 6.63 1.30
N ILE A 370 -6.14 7.94 1.46
CA ILE A 370 -5.93 8.93 0.39
C ILE A 370 -4.46 9.06 0.03
N VAL A 371 -3.57 9.18 1.02
CA VAL A 371 -2.12 9.22 0.81
C VAL A 371 -1.66 7.95 0.11
N GLY A 372 -2.20 6.78 0.54
CA GLY A 372 -1.91 5.50 -0.09
C GLY A 372 -2.38 5.42 -1.55
N ALA A 373 -3.57 5.94 -1.86
CA ALA A 373 -4.12 5.96 -3.22
C ALA A 373 -3.30 6.87 -4.15
N ILE A 374 -3.06 8.11 -3.73
CA ILE A 374 -2.31 9.09 -4.54
C ILE A 374 -0.84 8.70 -4.64
N GLY A 375 -0.25 8.13 -3.56
CA GLY A 375 1.09 7.55 -3.61
C GLY A 375 1.22 6.44 -4.66
N GLY A 376 0.21 5.57 -4.74
CA GLY A 376 0.18 4.53 -5.77
C GLY A 376 0.04 5.10 -7.20
N LEU A 377 -0.68 6.22 -7.39
CA LEU A 377 -0.73 6.92 -8.68
C LEU A 377 0.65 7.41 -9.13
N GLY A 378 1.54 7.80 -8.21
CA GLY A 378 2.94 8.08 -8.54
C GLY A 378 3.62 6.90 -9.26
N GLY A 379 3.26 5.67 -8.89
CA GLY A 379 3.73 4.44 -9.55
C GLY A 379 3.27 4.27 -10.99
N PHE A 380 2.12 4.82 -11.37
CA PHE A 380 1.67 4.84 -12.77
C PHE A 380 2.51 5.78 -13.63
N PHE A 381 2.85 6.96 -13.10
CA PHE A 381 3.58 7.96 -13.89
C PHE A 381 5.01 7.53 -14.23
N LEU A 382 5.70 6.80 -13.35
CA LEU A 382 7.10 6.44 -13.55
C LEU A 382 7.31 5.51 -14.77
N PRO A 383 6.67 4.34 -14.91
CA PRO A 383 6.82 3.49 -16.10
C PRO A 383 6.31 4.17 -17.36
N THR A 384 5.22 4.93 -17.27
CA THR A 384 4.66 5.69 -18.39
C THR A 384 5.66 6.72 -18.91
N LEU A 385 6.29 7.48 -18.01
CA LEU A 385 7.33 8.46 -18.35
C LEU A 385 8.54 7.77 -19.00
N LEU A 386 9.05 6.70 -18.39
CA LEU A 386 10.19 5.95 -18.92
C LEU A 386 9.90 5.40 -20.33
N GLY A 387 8.74 4.80 -20.54
CA GLY A 387 8.32 4.26 -21.83
C GLY A 387 8.15 5.35 -22.91
N PHE A 388 7.46 6.44 -22.57
CA PHE A 388 7.22 7.56 -23.47
C PHE A 388 8.53 8.27 -23.86
N VAL A 389 9.39 8.58 -22.89
CA VAL A 389 10.66 9.23 -23.14
C VAL A 389 11.58 8.36 -23.98
N LYS A 390 11.65 7.06 -23.71
CA LYS A 390 12.42 6.11 -24.55
C LYS A 390 11.90 6.07 -25.97
N GLN A 391 10.58 6.11 -26.18
CA GLN A 391 9.97 6.12 -27.50
C GLN A 391 10.31 7.40 -28.28
N SER A 392 10.29 8.56 -27.62
CA SER A 392 10.46 9.87 -28.27
C SER A 392 11.93 10.27 -28.47
N THR A 393 12.82 9.87 -27.55
CA THR A 393 14.23 10.33 -27.55
C THR A 393 15.23 9.20 -27.83
N GLY A 394 14.80 7.95 -27.86
CA GLY A 394 15.68 6.79 -27.97
C GLY A 394 16.46 6.48 -26.69
N SER A 395 16.31 7.26 -25.61
CA SER A 395 17.09 7.12 -24.37
C SER A 395 16.20 7.21 -23.12
N PHE A 396 16.63 6.61 -22.02
CA PHE A 396 16.00 6.78 -20.71
C PHE A 396 16.55 7.97 -19.91
N SER A 397 17.62 8.61 -20.37
CA SER A 397 18.37 9.64 -19.64
C SER A 397 17.47 10.77 -19.14
N SER A 398 16.71 11.42 -20.01
CA SER A 398 15.85 12.55 -19.67
C SER A 398 14.70 12.17 -18.74
N ALA A 399 14.22 10.92 -18.78
CA ALA A 399 13.24 10.44 -17.80
C ALA A 399 13.84 10.41 -16.38
N PHE A 400 15.06 9.90 -16.21
CA PHE A 400 15.75 9.92 -14.92
C PHE A 400 16.04 11.36 -14.45
N VAL A 401 16.35 12.29 -15.37
CA VAL A 401 16.48 13.72 -15.02
C VAL A 401 15.17 14.27 -14.46
N VAL A 402 14.04 14.00 -15.11
CA VAL A 402 12.71 14.44 -14.62
C VAL A 402 12.43 13.87 -13.24
N LEU A 403 12.67 12.56 -13.02
CA LEU A 403 12.48 11.91 -11.73
C LEU A 403 13.38 12.51 -10.64
N ALA A 404 14.64 12.82 -10.97
CA ALA A 404 15.57 13.50 -10.06
C ALA A 404 15.05 14.90 -9.67
N LEU A 405 14.60 15.68 -10.66
CA LEU A 405 14.05 17.02 -10.41
C LEU A 405 12.78 16.98 -9.56
N VAL A 406 11.90 16.01 -9.78
CA VAL A 406 10.69 15.83 -8.95
C VAL A 406 11.07 15.49 -7.51
N ALA A 407 12.02 14.58 -7.29
CA ALA A 407 12.49 14.21 -5.96
C ALA A 407 13.18 15.38 -5.23
N LEU A 408 14.07 16.11 -5.92
CA LEU A 408 14.73 17.31 -5.38
C LEU A 408 13.73 18.43 -5.11
N GLY A 409 12.77 18.66 -6.01
CA GLY A 409 11.69 19.61 -5.83
C GLY A 409 10.84 19.29 -4.60
N ALA A 410 10.53 18.01 -4.37
CA ALA A 410 9.85 17.55 -3.15
C ALA A 410 10.71 17.79 -1.89
N ALA A 411 12.03 17.55 -1.96
CA ALA A 411 12.96 17.84 -0.87
C ALA A 411 13.02 19.33 -0.54
N VAL A 412 13.12 20.19 -1.56
CA VAL A 412 13.12 21.66 -1.41
C VAL A 412 11.81 22.14 -0.80
N SER A 413 10.67 21.62 -1.29
CA SER A 413 9.34 21.94 -0.75
C SER A 413 9.22 21.55 0.71
N LEU A 414 9.68 20.35 1.08
CA LEU A 414 9.69 19.89 2.48
C LEU A 414 10.58 20.78 3.36
N ARG A 415 11.74 21.18 2.85
CA ARG A 415 12.63 22.11 3.54
C ARG A 415 11.99 23.47 3.75
N ALA A 416 11.37 24.04 2.72
CA ALA A 416 10.66 25.31 2.81
C ALA A 416 9.52 25.28 3.84
N LEU A 417 8.70 24.21 3.85
CA LEU A 417 7.66 23.99 4.85
C LEU A 417 8.23 23.92 6.27
N SER A 418 9.35 23.21 6.45
CA SER A 418 9.97 23.02 7.77
C SER A 418 10.59 24.30 8.33
N VAL A 419 10.95 25.28 7.49
CA VAL A 419 11.56 26.56 7.91
C VAL A 419 10.53 27.68 7.99
N GLY A 420 9.62 27.75 6.99
CA GLY A 420 8.72 28.90 6.81
C GLY A 420 7.41 28.80 7.57
N ASP A 421 6.87 27.59 7.76
CA ASP A 421 5.56 27.40 8.34
C ASP A 421 5.65 26.99 9.81
N GLY A 422 5.24 27.88 10.73
CA GLY A 422 5.28 27.62 12.17
C GLY A 422 4.54 26.36 12.61
N GLY A 423 3.59 25.86 11.79
CA GLY A 423 2.86 24.60 11.99
C GLY A 423 3.77 23.39 11.83
N TRP A 424 4.51 23.30 10.74
CA TRP A 424 5.46 22.19 10.47
C TRP A 424 6.67 22.22 11.40
N ARG A 425 7.14 23.40 11.80
CA ARG A 425 8.26 23.56 12.73
C ARG A 425 7.91 23.18 14.16
N ARG A 426 6.66 23.39 14.60
CA ARG A 426 6.20 23.09 15.98
C ARG A 426 5.74 21.64 16.14
N ALA A 427 5.17 21.05 15.09
CA ALA A 427 4.64 19.69 15.14
C ALA A 427 5.71 18.59 15.12
N TRP A 428 6.97 18.91 14.74
CA TRP A 428 7.99 17.92 14.41
C TRP A 428 9.29 18.05 15.22
N ARG A 429 9.24 18.76 16.36
CA ARG A 429 10.36 18.85 17.31
C ARG A 429 10.36 17.70 18.31
#